data_e3f010874348b9954869a413739f01de
#
_entry.id   e3f010874348b9954869a413739f01de
#
_cell.length_a   1.000
_cell.length_b   1.000
_cell.length_c   1.000
_cell.angle_alpha   90.00
_cell.angle_beta   90.00
_cell.angle_gamma   90.00
#
_symmetry.space_group_name_H-M   'P 1'
#
loop_
_entity.id
_entity.type
_entity.pdbx_description
1 polymer ?
#
loop_
_entity_poly.entity_id
_entity_poly.type
_entity_poly.pdbx_seq_one_letter_code
_entity_poly.pdbx_strand_id
1 'polypeptide(L)'
;NSNDNSLVIKLENGSNSFIFTGDAEETSEQDMISTGMNLDCDVLSVGHHGSASSTTWDFLEATSPSYAVISCGINNQYNHPSADTMGRLSDMGIPVFRTDKQGTIIAVSDGTNISWSQEPCNDYSSGDSSVNASAGGTGGNSWQEETTTSDPVPEQEESNNADLGTIDRK
;
A
#
# COMPACT_ATOMS: atom_id res chain seq x y z
N ASN A 1 -15.68 5.33 6.00
CA ASN A 1 -14.27 5.51 6.33
C ASN A 1 -13.66 6.58 5.41
N SER A 2 -12.80 7.49 5.94
CA SER A 2 -12.17 8.55 5.14
C SER A 2 -11.19 7.98 4.12
N ASN A 3 -10.52 6.89 4.43
CA ASN A 3 -9.55 6.23 3.56
C ASN A 3 -10.19 5.69 2.27
N ASP A 4 -11.44 5.26 2.35
CA ASP A 4 -12.22 4.80 1.18
C ASP A 4 -12.58 5.94 0.19
N ASN A 5 -12.29 7.20 0.55
CA ASN A 5 -12.35 8.34 -0.36
C ASN A 5 -11.01 8.70 -1.01
N SER A 6 -10.00 7.84 -0.88
CA SER A 6 -8.70 8.05 -1.51
C SER A 6 -8.80 8.10 -3.03
N LEU A 7 -8.05 9.03 -3.63
CA LEU A 7 -7.93 9.09 -5.08
C LEU A 7 -7.03 7.94 -5.56
N VAL A 8 -7.58 7.04 -6.35
CA VAL A 8 -6.81 5.97 -7.00
C VAL A 8 -6.50 6.37 -8.44
N ILE A 9 -5.24 6.23 -8.83
CA ILE A 9 -4.75 6.62 -10.15
C ILE A 9 -4.11 5.41 -10.82
N LYS A 10 -4.59 5.05 -12.02
CA LYS A 10 -3.87 4.18 -12.94
C LYS A 10 -3.16 5.05 -13.98
N LEU A 11 -1.84 4.93 -14.06
CA LEU A 11 -0.99 5.61 -15.03
C LEU A 11 -0.52 4.59 -16.07
N GLU A 12 -0.69 4.91 -17.34
CA GLU A 12 -0.20 4.09 -18.45
C GLU A 12 0.81 4.89 -19.28
N ASN A 13 1.94 4.28 -19.58
CA ASN A 13 2.97 4.81 -20.46
C ASN A 13 3.42 3.73 -21.44
N GLY A 14 2.91 3.78 -22.67
CA GLY A 14 3.16 2.72 -23.66
C GLY A 14 2.59 1.38 -23.20
N SER A 15 3.46 0.39 -22.99
CA SER A 15 3.09 -0.92 -22.46
C SER A 15 3.25 -1.05 -20.95
N ASN A 16 3.72 -0.01 -20.27
CA ASN A 16 3.89 -0.03 -18.82
C ASN A 16 2.71 0.63 -18.10
N SER A 17 2.35 0.09 -16.95
CA SER A 17 1.23 0.55 -16.15
C SER A 17 1.56 0.56 -14.64
N PHE A 18 1.02 1.57 -13.95
CA PHE A 18 1.23 1.81 -12.53
C PHE A 18 -0.11 2.09 -11.88
N ILE A 19 -0.35 1.54 -10.69
CA ILE A 19 -1.51 1.88 -9.87
C ILE A 19 -1.03 2.49 -8.55
N PHE A 20 -1.59 3.65 -8.21
CA PHE A 20 -1.39 4.35 -6.95
C PHE A 20 -2.72 4.40 -6.22
N THR A 21 -2.80 3.78 -5.06
CA THR A 21 -4.05 3.56 -4.34
C THR A 21 -4.30 4.57 -3.22
N GLY A 22 -3.27 5.35 -2.83
CA GLY A 22 -3.36 6.13 -1.60
C GLY A 22 -3.63 5.22 -0.41
N ASP A 23 -4.55 5.61 0.44
CA ASP A 23 -4.96 4.84 1.62
C ASP A 23 -6.27 4.06 1.39
N ALA A 24 -6.65 3.79 0.12
CA ALA A 24 -7.81 2.98 -0.21
C ALA A 24 -7.74 1.62 0.50
N GLU A 25 -8.87 1.24 1.10
CA GLU A 25 -9.03 0.00 1.86
C GLU A 25 -9.92 -0.99 1.11
N GLU A 26 -10.19 -2.14 1.71
CA GLU A 26 -10.94 -3.24 1.12
C GLU A 26 -12.25 -2.81 0.45
N THR A 27 -13.03 -1.91 1.06
CA THR A 27 -14.29 -1.42 0.48
C THR A 27 -14.07 -0.76 -0.88
N SER A 28 -13.08 0.14 -0.97
CA SER A 28 -12.74 0.80 -2.23
C SER A 28 -12.15 -0.16 -3.26
N GLU A 29 -11.37 -1.13 -2.81
CA GLU A 29 -10.80 -2.17 -3.68
C GLU A 29 -11.92 -3.01 -4.31
N GLN A 30 -12.90 -3.44 -3.51
CA GLN A 30 -14.07 -4.18 -4.00
C GLN A 30 -14.94 -3.34 -4.94
N ASP A 31 -15.13 -2.05 -4.63
CA ASP A 31 -15.84 -1.14 -5.52
C ASP A 31 -15.13 -1.04 -6.88
N MET A 32 -13.81 -0.87 -6.90
CA MET A 32 -13.03 -0.84 -8.14
C MET A 32 -13.16 -2.13 -8.94
N ILE A 33 -13.03 -3.29 -8.29
CA ILE A 33 -13.18 -4.61 -8.93
C ILE A 33 -14.59 -4.74 -9.53
N SER A 34 -15.62 -4.32 -8.78
CA SER A 34 -17.02 -4.43 -9.21
C SER A 34 -17.35 -3.61 -10.47
N THR A 35 -16.56 -2.56 -10.76
CA THR A 35 -16.75 -1.77 -11.99
C THR A 35 -16.41 -2.52 -13.26
N GLY A 36 -15.65 -3.60 -13.18
CA GLY A 36 -15.12 -4.34 -14.33
C GLY A 36 -14.05 -3.58 -15.12
N MET A 37 -13.48 -2.51 -14.58
CA MET A 37 -12.34 -1.82 -15.17
C MET A 37 -11.12 -2.75 -15.20
N ASN A 38 -10.26 -2.56 -16.21
CA ASN A 38 -8.96 -3.24 -16.24
C ASN A 38 -8.05 -2.63 -15.18
N LEU A 39 -7.81 -3.39 -14.10
CA LEU A 39 -6.92 -3.04 -12.99
C LEU A 39 -5.52 -3.65 -13.13
N ASP A 40 -5.26 -4.49 -14.14
CA ASP A 40 -3.95 -5.09 -14.36
C ASP A 40 -2.84 -4.02 -14.44
N CYS A 41 -1.71 -4.24 -13.75
CA CYS A 41 -0.61 -3.28 -13.73
C CYS A 41 0.76 -3.93 -13.54
N ASP A 42 1.81 -3.26 -14.03
CA ASP A 42 3.19 -3.71 -13.80
C ASP A 42 3.67 -3.35 -12.39
N VAL A 43 3.27 -2.20 -11.89
CA VAL A 43 3.71 -1.70 -10.57
C VAL A 43 2.53 -1.27 -9.73
N LEU A 44 2.39 -1.87 -8.56
CA LEU A 44 1.42 -1.48 -7.55
C LEU A 44 2.10 -0.68 -6.43
N SER A 45 1.66 0.56 -6.21
CA SER A 45 1.90 1.25 -4.95
C SER A 45 0.95 0.66 -3.91
N VAL A 46 1.50 -0.08 -2.96
CA VAL A 46 0.73 -0.82 -1.94
C VAL A 46 -0.09 0.14 -1.09
N GLY A 47 -1.38 -0.16 -0.95
CA GLY A 47 -2.34 0.69 -0.28
C GLY A 47 -2.03 0.90 1.20
N HIS A 48 -2.36 2.08 1.70
CA HIS A 48 -2.32 2.44 3.11
C HIS A 48 -1.02 2.02 3.81
N HIS A 49 0.12 2.28 3.16
CA HIS A 49 1.47 1.95 3.65
C HIS A 49 1.70 0.47 3.99
N GLY A 50 0.87 -0.41 3.44
CA GLY A 50 0.89 -1.84 3.76
C GLY A 50 0.04 -2.22 4.98
N SER A 51 -1.01 -1.45 5.29
CA SER A 51 -2.01 -1.82 6.32
C SER A 51 -2.65 -3.17 6.02
N ALA A 52 -3.08 -3.89 7.06
CA ALA A 52 -3.83 -5.14 6.92
C ALA A 52 -5.18 -4.95 6.21
N SER A 53 -5.78 -3.74 6.34
CA SER A 53 -7.09 -3.38 5.78
C SER A 53 -7.08 -3.11 4.27
N SER A 54 -5.92 -3.11 3.61
CA SER A 54 -5.78 -2.82 2.19
C SER A 54 -4.92 -3.87 1.47
N THR A 55 -4.88 -3.78 0.14
CA THR A 55 -4.14 -4.70 -0.72
C THR A 55 -4.59 -6.15 -0.48
N THR A 56 -5.91 -6.35 -0.58
CA THR A 56 -6.59 -7.63 -0.37
C THR A 56 -6.18 -8.67 -1.42
N TRP A 57 -6.49 -9.95 -1.17
CA TRP A 57 -6.26 -11.03 -2.14
C TRP A 57 -6.94 -10.75 -3.46
N ASP A 58 -8.23 -10.39 -3.42
CA ASP A 58 -9.03 -10.11 -4.61
C ASP A 58 -8.45 -8.94 -5.41
N PHE A 59 -7.93 -7.91 -4.71
CA PHE A 59 -7.32 -6.76 -5.36
C PHE A 59 -5.96 -7.10 -5.98
N LEU A 60 -5.15 -7.91 -5.31
CA LEU A 60 -3.88 -8.42 -5.87
C LEU A 60 -4.12 -9.32 -7.09
N GLU A 61 -5.15 -10.18 -7.07
CA GLU A 61 -5.52 -10.97 -8.23
C GLU A 61 -5.99 -10.09 -9.40
N ALA A 62 -6.79 -9.06 -9.12
CA ALA A 62 -7.30 -8.14 -10.14
C ALA A 62 -6.22 -7.23 -10.73
N THR A 63 -5.22 -6.84 -9.93
CA THR A 63 -4.12 -5.97 -10.37
C THR A 63 -2.91 -6.73 -10.90
N SER A 64 -2.73 -7.98 -10.51
CA SER A 64 -1.67 -8.91 -10.96
C SER A 64 -0.29 -8.26 -11.14
N PRO A 65 0.22 -7.51 -10.15
CA PRO A 65 1.39 -6.65 -10.35
C PRO A 65 2.69 -7.45 -10.48
N SER A 66 3.58 -7.01 -11.38
CA SER A 66 4.93 -7.54 -11.50
C SER A 66 5.84 -7.09 -10.34
N TYR A 67 5.53 -5.94 -9.73
CA TYR A 67 6.27 -5.36 -8.60
C TYR A 67 5.32 -4.64 -7.66
N ALA A 68 5.63 -4.68 -6.36
CA ALA A 68 4.94 -3.90 -5.34
C ALA A 68 5.92 -2.92 -4.67
N VAL A 69 5.49 -1.67 -4.49
CA VAL A 69 6.25 -0.64 -3.80
C VAL A 69 5.51 -0.24 -2.54
N ILE A 70 6.16 -0.37 -1.39
CA ILE A 70 5.60 -0.03 -0.08
C ILE A 70 6.28 1.25 0.41
N SER A 71 5.48 2.32 0.51
CA SER A 71 5.91 3.60 1.07
C SER A 71 5.56 3.65 2.56
N CYS A 72 6.51 3.35 3.43
CA CYS A 72 6.33 3.36 4.88
C CYS A 72 7.57 3.92 5.57
N GLY A 73 7.39 4.41 6.80
CA GLY A 73 8.48 4.96 7.61
C GLY A 73 9.16 3.89 8.46
N ILE A 74 10.43 4.12 8.78
CA ILE A 74 11.16 3.32 9.76
C ILE A 74 10.53 3.55 11.14
N ASN A 75 10.27 2.47 11.89
CA ASN A 75 9.69 2.55 13.25
C ASN A 75 8.40 3.38 13.33
N ASN A 76 7.55 3.28 12.29
CA ASN A 76 6.28 3.97 12.31
C ASN A 76 5.36 3.41 13.41
N GLN A 77 4.54 4.28 13.99
CA GLN A 77 3.68 3.95 15.13
C GLN A 77 2.56 2.93 14.78
N TYR A 78 2.30 2.70 13.50
CA TYR A 78 1.25 1.80 13.01
C TYR A 78 1.79 0.39 12.73
N ASN A 79 3.10 0.16 12.90
CA ASN A 79 3.77 -1.09 12.58
C ASN A 79 3.58 -1.53 11.11
N HIS A 80 3.40 -0.56 10.20
CA HIS A 80 3.31 -0.85 8.78
C HIS A 80 4.70 -1.12 8.17
N PRO A 81 4.77 -2.03 7.18
CA PRO A 81 3.70 -2.85 6.63
C PRO A 81 3.27 -3.98 7.59
N SER A 82 1.99 -4.37 7.54
CA SER A 82 1.44 -5.44 8.37
C SER A 82 1.93 -6.82 7.92
N ALA A 83 1.92 -7.79 8.84
CA ALA A 83 2.27 -9.17 8.52
C ALA A 83 1.32 -9.78 7.46
N ASP A 84 0.03 -9.42 7.50
CA ASP A 84 -0.98 -9.92 6.57
C ASP A 84 -0.71 -9.46 5.14
N THR A 85 -0.44 -8.17 4.94
CA THR A 85 -0.13 -7.62 3.61
C THR A 85 1.18 -8.20 3.08
N MET A 86 2.20 -8.31 3.94
CA MET A 86 3.48 -8.90 3.55
C MET A 86 3.35 -10.39 3.24
N GLY A 87 2.49 -11.11 3.98
CA GLY A 87 2.15 -12.50 3.71
C GLY A 87 1.52 -12.68 2.33
N ARG A 88 0.49 -11.88 2.00
CA ARG A 88 -0.17 -11.90 0.68
C ARG A 88 0.82 -11.68 -0.47
N LEU A 89 1.67 -10.66 -0.36
CA LEU A 89 2.68 -10.35 -1.39
C LEU A 89 3.70 -11.48 -1.54
N SER A 90 4.15 -12.06 -0.42
CA SER A 90 5.08 -13.20 -0.41
C SER A 90 4.47 -14.45 -1.04
N ASP A 91 3.23 -14.79 -0.68
CA ASP A 91 2.54 -15.98 -1.17
C ASP A 91 2.26 -15.93 -2.67
N MET A 92 2.03 -14.72 -3.21
CA MET A 92 1.92 -14.48 -4.64
C MET A 92 3.28 -14.35 -5.34
N GLY A 93 4.39 -14.34 -4.60
CA GLY A 93 5.74 -14.22 -5.15
C GLY A 93 6.01 -12.86 -5.81
N ILE A 94 5.31 -11.81 -5.40
CA ILE A 94 5.45 -10.46 -5.96
C ILE A 94 6.70 -9.81 -5.38
N PRO A 95 7.70 -9.44 -6.20
CA PRO A 95 8.89 -8.73 -5.72
C PRO A 95 8.54 -7.38 -5.09
N VAL A 96 9.15 -7.09 -3.94
CA VAL A 96 8.82 -5.90 -3.15
C VAL A 96 9.99 -4.93 -3.04
N PHE A 97 9.65 -3.64 -3.15
CA PHE A 97 10.50 -2.51 -2.77
C PHE A 97 9.90 -1.84 -1.54
N ARG A 98 10.74 -1.43 -0.58
CA ARG A 98 10.31 -0.83 0.69
C ARG A 98 11.11 0.41 1.03
N THR A 99 10.44 1.54 1.25
CA THR A 99 11.14 2.79 1.59
C THR A 99 11.77 2.78 2.98
N ASP A 100 11.24 2.02 3.93
CA ASP A 100 11.80 1.84 5.28
C ASP A 100 13.11 1.04 5.29
N LYS A 101 13.36 0.23 4.25
CA LYS A 101 14.57 -0.59 4.10
C LYS A 101 15.57 0.02 3.13
N GLN A 102 15.09 0.67 2.08
CA GLN A 102 15.88 1.05 0.92
C GLN A 102 15.97 2.57 0.71
N GLY A 103 15.22 3.37 1.46
CA GLY A 103 15.15 4.82 1.27
C GLY A 103 14.41 5.19 -0.01
N THR A 104 14.96 6.10 -0.79
CA THR A 104 14.33 6.56 -2.04
C THR A 104 14.39 5.49 -3.13
N ILE A 105 13.22 5.15 -3.69
CA ILE A 105 13.07 4.20 -4.79
C ILE A 105 12.61 4.97 -6.02
N ILE A 106 13.32 4.79 -7.14
CA ILE A 106 13.01 5.44 -8.40
C ILE A 106 12.73 4.36 -9.44
N ALA A 107 11.53 4.41 -10.02
CA ALA A 107 11.14 3.66 -11.21
C ALA A 107 11.09 4.60 -12.41
N VAL A 108 11.67 4.22 -13.52
CA VAL A 108 11.64 4.98 -14.77
C VAL A 108 11.07 4.11 -15.88
N SER A 109 9.98 4.56 -16.48
CA SER A 109 9.38 3.90 -17.63
C SER A 109 9.75 4.64 -18.91
N ASP A 110 10.26 3.92 -19.90
CA ASP A 110 10.48 4.42 -21.27
C ASP A 110 9.31 4.09 -22.22
N GLY A 111 8.23 3.53 -21.67
CA GLY A 111 7.05 3.08 -22.41
C GLY A 111 7.11 1.62 -22.87
N THR A 112 8.24 0.94 -22.68
CA THR A 112 8.41 -0.49 -23.01
C THR A 112 8.99 -1.22 -21.80
N ASN A 113 9.97 -0.63 -21.15
CA ASN A 113 10.67 -1.21 -20.01
C ASN A 113 10.55 -0.30 -18.78
N ILE A 114 10.60 -0.92 -17.60
CA ILE A 114 10.72 -0.21 -16.33
C ILE A 114 12.12 -0.49 -15.78
N SER A 115 12.89 0.58 -15.53
CA SER A 115 14.19 0.51 -14.87
C SER A 115 14.12 1.07 -13.46
N TRP A 116 14.89 0.49 -12.55
CA TRP A 116 14.85 0.79 -11.13
C TRP A 116 16.19 1.34 -10.66
N SER A 117 16.17 2.23 -9.66
CA SER A 117 17.39 2.74 -9.02
C SER A 117 18.13 1.68 -8.19
N GLN A 118 17.48 0.56 -7.89
CA GLN A 118 18.00 -0.54 -7.07
C GLN A 118 17.17 -1.81 -7.30
N GLU A 119 17.68 -2.96 -6.87
CA GLU A 119 16.95 -4.21 -6.92
C GLU A 119 15.86 -4.29 -5.84
N PRO A 120 14.79 -5.11 -6.03
CA PRO A 120 13.82 -5.37 -4.99
C PRO A 120 14.50 -5.91 -3.73
N CYS A 121 14.11 -5.43 -2.55
CA CYS A 121 14.68 -5.95 -1.31
C CYS A 121 14.16 -7.34 -0.95
N ASN A 122 12.94 -7.68 -1.39
CA ASN A 122 12.25 -8.93 -1.09
C ASN A 122 12.23 -9.27 0.41
N ASP A 123 12.17 -8.22 1.24
CA ASP A 123 12.01 -8.35 2.69
C ASP A 123 10.52 -8.29 3.02
N TYR A 124 9.92 -9.47 3.25
CA TYR A 124 8.51 -9.63 3.59
C TYR A 124 8.23 -9.58 5.09
N SER A 125 9.19 -9.13 5.90
CA SER A 125 8.95 -8.90 7.32
C SER A 125 7.97 -7.76 7.54
N SER A 126 7.13 -7.88 8.57
CA SER A 126 6.28 -6.76 9.00
C SER A 126 7.09 -5.60 9.56
N GLY A 127 6.46 -4.44 9.68
CA GLY A 127 7.03 -3.30 10.40
C GLY A 127 7.14 -3.53 11.90
N ASP A 128 6.41 -4.49 12.45
CA ASP A 128 6.50 -4.92 13.85
C ASP A 128 7.66 -5.90 14.05
N SER A 129 8.73 -5.43 14.67
CA SER A 129 9.91 -6.23 14.99
C SER A 129 9.64 -7.32 16.04
N SER A 130 8.52 -7.27 16.76
CA SER A 130 8.20 -8.24 17.81
C SER A 130 7.73 -9.59 17.27
N VAL A 131 7.17 -9.62 16.05
CA VAL A 131 6.64 -10.83 15.43
C VAL A 131 7.76 -11.72 14.84
N ASN A 132 8.89 -11.12 14.48
CA ASN A 132 10.01 -11.85 13.83
C ASN A 132 10.87 -12.70 14.79
N ALA A 133 10.67 -12.59 16.11
CA ALA A 133 11.44 -13.38 17.09
C ALA A 133 10.91 -14.80 17.30
N SER A 134 9.76 -15.17 16.73
CA SER A 134 9.09 -16.47 16.97
C SER A 134 9.05 -17.43 15.77
N ALA A 135 9.61 -17.09 14.60
CA ALA A 135 9.57 -17.92 13.42
C ALA A 135 10.65 -19.02 13.38
N GLY A 136 11.07 -19.51 14.53
CA GLY A 136 12.00 -20.65 14.70
C GLY A 136 11.38 -21.76 15.52
N GLY A 137 10.31 -22.45 15.02
CA GLY A 137 9.77 -23.59 15.75
C GLY A 137 8.41 -24.07 15.25
N THR A 138 8.45 -25.15 14.50
CA THR A 138 7.43 -26.22 14.29
C THR A 138 5.92 -25.87 14.38
N GLY A 139 5.28 -26.14 13.28
CA GLY A 139 3.89 -26.35 12.95
C GLY A 139 2.82 -26.45 14.07
N GLY A 140 1.74 -25.75 13.84
CA GLY A 140 0.50 -25.91 14.59
C GLY A 140 -0.53 -24.87 14.11
N ASN A 141 -1.41 -25.29 13.20
CA ASN A 141 -2.59 -24.50 12.81
C ASN A 141 -3.48 -24.20 14.01
N SER A 142 -3.65 -22.94 14.34
CA SER A 142 -4.84 -22.49 15.07
C SER A 142 -5.22 -21.11 14.56
N TRP A 143 -6.20 -21.07 13.67
CA TRP A 143 -6.92 -19.87 13.30
C TRP A 143 -7.73 -19.41 14.51
N GLN A 144 -7.36 -18.31 15.14
CA GLN A 144 -8.22 -17.60 16.06
C GLN A 144 -8.66 -16.32 15.37
N GLU A 145 -9.98 -16.17 15.24
CA GLU A 145 -10.63 -14.94 14.83
C GLU A 145 -10.29 -13.84 15.83
N GLU A 146 -9.47 -12.87 15.43
CA GLU A 146 -9.35 -11.61 16.17
C GLU A 146 -10.47 -10.68 15.74
N THR A 147 -11.33 -10.37 16.70
CA THR A 147 -12.37 -9.36 16.55
C THR A 147 -11.73 -8.00 16.32
N THR A 148 -12.03 -7.41 15.17
CA THR A 148 -11.62 -6.06 14.79
C THR A 148 -12.13 -5.05 15.82
N THR A 149 -11.23 -4.54 16.66
CA THR A 149 -11.47 -3.29 17.38
C THR A 149 -10.97 -2.15 16.50
N SER A 150 -11.90 -1.32 16.07
CA SER A 150 -11.60 -0.09 15.32
C SER A 150 -10.60 0.79 16.08
N ASP A 151 -9.50 1.16 15.41
CA ASP A 151 -8.52 2.10 15.94
C ASP A 151 -9.16 3.45 16.25
N PRO A 152 -8.85 4.08 17.39
CA PRO A 152 -9.31 5.44 17.68
C PRO A 152 -8.55 6.45 16.82
N VAL A 153 -9.27 7.15 15.96
CA VAL A 153 -8.76 8.28 15.17
C VAL A 153 -8.35 9.40 16.13
N PRO A 154 -7.12 9.94 16.08
CA PRO A 154 -6.78 11.15 16.80
C PRO A 154 -7.48 12.35 16.14
N GLU A 155 -8.29 13.08 16.93
CA GLU A 155 -8.88 14.37 16.55
C GLU A 155 -7.74 15.35 16.23
N GLN A 156 -7.69 15.82 14.97
CA GLN A 156 -6.89 16.99 14.62
C GLN A 156 -7.69 18.24 14.95
N GLU A 157 -7.15 19.07 15.83
CA GLU A 157 -7.68 20.41 16.11
C GLU A 157 -7.65 21.25 14.81
N GLU A 158 -8.84 21.66 14.36
CA GLU A 158 -8.98 22.70 13.34
C GLU A 158 -8.49 24.04 13.87
N SER A 159 -7.34 24.50 13.43
CA SER A 159 -6.97 25.91 13.56
C SER A 159 -7.56 26.70 12.38
N ASN A 160 -8.74 27.27 12.59
CA ASN A 160 -9.31 28.31 11.75
C ASN A 160 -8.44 29.55 11.79
N ASN A 161 -7.76 29.87 10.72
CA ASN A 161 -7.45 31.26 10.39
C ASN A 161 -7.17 31.42 8.90
N ALA A 162 -8.20 31.71 8.10
CA ALA A 162 -8.07 32.19 6.74
C ALA A 162 -8.59 33.61 6.68
N ASP A 163 -7.68 34.56 6.77
CA ASP A 163 -7.90 35.95 6.38
C ASP A 163 -7.79 36.03 4.84
N LEU A 164 -8.95 36.13 4.17
CA LEU A 164 -9.03 36.33 2.73
C LEU A 164 -8.98 37.82 2.42
N GLY A 165 -7.80 38.31 2.12
CA GLY A 165 -7.57 39.64 1.59
C GLY A 165 -8.30 39.86 0.25
N THR A 166 -9.09 40.90 0.21
CA THR A 166 -9.86 41.41 -0.94
C THR A 166 -8.93 41.87 -2.06
N ILE A 167 -9.10 41.31 -3.27
CA ILE A 167 -8.41 41.80 -4.47
C ILE A 167 -9.32 42.78 -5.20
N ASP A 168 -8.97 44.07 -5.13
CA ASP A 168 -9.56 45.12 -5.96
C ASP A 168 -9.07 45.02 -7.42
N ARG A 169 -10.02 44.93 -8.36
CA ARG A 169 -9.74 45.06 -9.80
C ARG A 169 -9.98 46.52 -10.23
N LYS A 170 -8.97 47.11 -10.78
CA LYS A 170 -9.08 48.23 -11.74
C LYS A 170 -8.64 47.76 -13.11
#